data_b2a3d7726b6d10944f4150d82929e83d
#
_entry.id   b2a3d7726b6d10944f4150d82929e83d
#
_cell.length_a   1.000
_cell.length_b   1.000
_cell.length_c   1.000
_cell.angle_alpha   90.00
_cell.angle_beta   90.00
_cell.angle_gamma   90.00
#
_symmetry.space_group_name_H-M   'P 1'
#
loop_
_entity.id
_entity.type
_entity.pdbx_description
1 polymer ?
#
loop_
_entity_poly.entity_id
_entity_poly.type
_entity_poly.pdbx_seq_one_letter_code
_entity_poly.pdbx_strand_id
1 'polypeptide(L)'
;AVKTADTSKKNLDASNTAAGKTKAALDTSNTTATKTKTDLDATNKTATSLDTSLGTKITEGTQLQEDLQETGETAVNNIQAEANKQIQNITAAGGGIENALSNFFALRRTGKVYTTRIYKYDTSTSPTGVKLNDNEGLVRKPSTNTVIGQDDYREIGVFMHFPCNFTVDNKGFNHVTALQGQPDFRKTGKVDVGEVTMSAWVGITDNPEYVDYHYSDSPNEALGLRPMGESINPDGTISPFMIHGKYGAGDIDGVPYSSAGLILANGSQKGGKPVSYTGLIAYMRKKGSMYVGTTNWDLFYKQLMMIILYATTNSRSVMAGCNSYSMQEMADRKSV
;
A
#
# COMPACT_ATOMS: atom_id res chain seq x y z
N ALA A 1 88.37 55.25 9.83
CA ALA A 1 87.87 54.34 10.91
C ALA A 1 86.59 54.86 11.60
N VAL A 2 86.45 56.19 11.92
CA VAL A 2 85.30 56.74 12.63
C VAL A 2 83.99 56.69 11.76
N LYS A 3 84.07 57.06 10.50
CA LYS A 3 82.95 57.05 9.58
C LYS A 3 82.41 55.64 9.34
N THR A 4 83.26 54.64 9.34
CA THR A 4 82.83 53.21 9.16
C THR A 4 82.09 52.68 10.40
N ALA A 5 82.58 53.11 11.59
CA ALA A 5 81.96 52.72 12.88
C ALA A 5 80.54 53.36 13.00
N ASP A 6 80.38 54.63 12.59
CA ASP A 6 79.05 55.30 12.58
C ASP A 6 78.07 54.64 11.65
N THR A 7 78.49 54.23 10.45
CA THR A 7 77.67 53.54 9.48
C THR A 7 77.22 52.17 10.00
N SER A 8 78.19 51.42 10.62
CA SER A 8 77.90 50.12 11.23
C SER A 8 76.88 50.23 12.38
N LYS A 9 77.05 51.29 13.22
CA LYS A 9 76.08 51.55 14.31
C LYS A 9 74.67 51.86 13.73
N LYS A 10 74.59 52.75 12.72
CA LYS A 10 73.29 53.03 12.11
C LYS A 10 72.63 51.77 11.52
N ASN A 11 73.40 50.93 10.88
CA ASN A 11 72.90 49.70 10.32
C ASN A 11 72.41 48.71 11.42
N LEU A 12 73.13 48.65 12.52
CA LEU A 12 72.74 47.85 13.67
C LEU A 12 71.43 48.37 14.33
N ASP A 13 71.36 49.73 14.51
CA ASP A 13 70.16 50.34 15.08
C ASP A 13 68.93 50.14 14.15
N ALA A 14 69.09 50.21 12.82
CA ALA A 14 68.07 49.92 11.86
C ALA A 14 67.63 48.44 11.91
N SER A 15 68.60 47.52 12.01
CA SER A 15 68.33 46.09 12.15
C SER A 15 67.60 45.77 13.46
N ASN A 16 68.00 46.39 14.56
CA ASN A 16 67.33 46.23 15.85
C ASN A 16 65.87 46.77 15.80
N THR A 17 65.69 47.93 15.13
CA THR A 17 64.37 48.49 14.94
C THR A 17 63.49 47.54 14.09
N ALA A 18 64.02 46.98 13.01
CA ALA A 18 63.32 46.00 12.17
C ALA A 18 62.97 44.74 12.94
N ALA A 19 63.93 44.21 13.70
CA ALA A 19 63.71 43.06 14.56
C ALA A 19 62.61 43.32 15.61
N GLY A 20 62.58 44.52 16.21
CA GLY A 20 61.50 44.93 17.13
C GLY A 20 60.12 44.94 16.48
N LYS A 21 60.03 45.49 15.24
CA LYS A 21 58.76 45.44 14.48
C LYS A 21 58.32 44.03 14.11
N THR A 22 59.28 43.20 13.71
CA THR A 22 58.98 41.78 13.39
C THR A 22 58.49 41.04 14.63
N LYS A 23 59.13 41.26 15.81
CA LYS A 23 58.67 40.68 17.07
C LYS A 23 57.26 41.12 17.43
N ALA A 24 56.96 42.42 17.34
CA ALA A 24 55.61 42.93 17.63
C ALA A 24 54.53 42.34 16.66
N ALA A 25 54.87 42.20 15.39
CA ALA A 25 53.98 41.55 14.40
C ALA A 25 53.77 40.06 14.75
N LEU A 26 54.82 39.35 15.18
CA LEU A 26 54.71 37.93 15.59
C LEU A 26 53.89 37.79 16.87
N ASP A 27 54.06 38.66 17.86
CA ASP A 27 53.27 38.65 19.09
C ASP A 27 51.81 38.93 18.81
N THR A 28 51.48 39.83 17.88
CA THR A 28 50.13 40.09 17.40
C THR A 28 49.53 38.86 16.69
N SER A 29 50.31 38.22 15.80
CA SER A 29 49.88 37.02 15.10
C SER A 29 49.62 35.84 16.08
N ASN A 30 50.51 35.67 17.08
CA ASN A 30 50.30 34.64 18.10
C ASN A 30 49.04 34.90 18.95
N THR A 31 48.76 36.15 19.30
CA THR A 31 47.56 36.54 20.03
C THR A 31 46.30 36.25 19.18
N THR A 32 46.34 36.57 17.89
CA THR A 32 45.27 36.28 16.95
C THR A 32 45.04 34.76 16.79
N ALA A 33 46.12 34.00 16.64
CA ALA A 33 46.04 32.54 16.51
C ALA A 33 45.46 31.91 17.78
N THR A 34 45.85 32.39 18.97
CA THR A 34 45.30 31.92 20.25
C THR A 34 43.81 32.21 20.35
N LYS A 35 43.36 33.40 19.95
CA LYS A 35 41.96 33.76 19.91
C LYS A 35 41.19 32.88 18.92
N THR A 36 41.67 32.71 17.70
CA THR A 36 41.07 31.84 16.68
C THR A 36 40.92 30.38 17.20
N LYS A 37 41.94 29.86 17.87
CA LYS A 37 41.89 28.53 18.49
C LYS A 37 40.77 28.46 19.53
N THR A 38 40.67 29.44 20.42
CA THR A 38 39.61 29.49 21.45
C THR A 38 38.22 29.55 20.83
N ASP A 39 38.04 30.37 19.81
CA ASP A 39 36.76 30.50 19.07
C ASP A 39 36.38 29.19 18.33
N LEU A 40 37.38 28.50 17.77
CA LEU A 40 37.21 27.19 17.13
C LEU A 40 36.82 26.09 18.14
N ASP A 41 37.50 26.05 19.30
CA ASP A 41 37.19 25.11 20.35
C ASP A 41 35.78 25.31 20.92
N ALA A 42 35.31 26.56 21.05
CA ALA A 42 33.93 26.90 21.42
C ALA A 42 32.93 26.45 20.35
N THR A 43 33.26 26.68 19.08
CA THR A 43 32.40 26.27 17.93
C THR A 43 32.29 24.74 17.88
N ASN A 44 33.40 24.02 18.02
CA ASN A 44 33.42 22.55 18.08
C ASN A 44 32.55 22.00 19.21
N LYS A 45 32.65 22.61 20.39
CA LYS A 45 31.83 22.21 21.57
C LYS A 45 30.35 22.42 21.27
N THR A 46 29.99 23.53 20.63
CA THR A 46 28.58 23.79 20.20
C THR A 46 28.12 22.77 19.15
N ALA A 47 28.95 22.47 18.15
CA ALA A 47 28.64 21.48 17.13
C ALA A 47 28.42 20.09 17.74
N THR A 48 29.27 19.65 18.67
CA THR A 48 29.10 18.37 19.39
C THR A 48 27.81 18.34 20.21
N SER A 49 27.43 19.46 20.85
CA SER A 49 26.17 19.57 21.59
C SER A 49 24.94 19.48 20.67
N LEU A 50 25.00 20.11 19.50
CA LEU A 50 23.95 20.05 18.47
C LEU A 50 23.81 18.64 17.90
N ASP A 51 24.91 17.97 17.61
CA ASP A 51 24.93 16.59 17.12
C ASP A 51 24.26 15.63 18.11
N THR A 52 24.61 15.75 19.39
CA THR A 52 23.98 14.97 20.47
C THR A 52 22.48 15.27 20.56
N SER A 53 22.09 16.54 20.50
CA SER A 53 20.67 16.93 20.54
C SER A 53 19.89 16.40 19.33
N LEU A 54 20.49 16.46 18.16
CA LEU A 54 19.90 15.91 16.93
C LEU A 54 19.73 14.38 17.03
N GLY A 55 20.73 13.68 17.52
CA GLY A 55 20.65 12.22 17.77
C GLY A 55 19.48 11.87 18.70
N THR A 56 19.31 12.63 19.78
CA THR A 56 18.17 12.45 20.69
C THR A 56 16.83 12.68 19.97
N LYS A 57 16.72 13.74 19.19
CA LYS A 57 15.49 14.04 18.45
C LYS A 57 15.13 13.01 17.37
N ILE A 58 16.14 12.44 16.73
CA ILE A 58 15.95 11.34 15.77
C ILE A 58 15.41 10.10 16.51
N THR A 59 15.98 9.77 17.68
CA THR A 59 15.51 8.62 18.48
C THR A 59 14.08 8.83 18.96
N GLU A 60 13.74 10.02 19.50
CA GLU A 60 12.37 10.37 19.91
C GLU A 60 11.39 10.29 18.72
N GLY A 61 11.80 10.76 17.55
CA GLY A 61 10.98 10.71 16.33
C GLY A 61 10.74 9.26 15.87
N THR A 62 11.75 8.40 15.94
CA THR A 62 11.61 6.98 15.60
C THR A 62 10.64 6.28 16.56
N GLN A 63 10.77 6.52 17.88
CA GLN A 63 9.87 5.95 18.87
C GLN A 63 8.42 6.40 18.64
N LEU A 64 8.21 7.69 18.39
CA LEU A 64 6.87 8.21 18.11
C LEU A 64 6.25 7.58 16.85
N GLN A 65 7.08 7.29 15.85
CA GLN A 65 6.63 6.59 14.63
C GLN A 65 6.21 5.15 14.93
N GLU A 66 6.98 4.43 15.75
CA GLU A 66 6.66 3.07 16.19
C GLU A 66 5.36 3.04 17.01
N ASP A 67 5.22 3.94 17.98
CA ASP A 67 4.02 4.07 18.84
C ASP A 67 2.77 4.39 18.01
N LEU A 68 2.91 5.25 17.00
CA LEU A 68 1.80 5.61 16.10
C LEU A 68 1.39 4.42 15.22
N GLN A 69 2.36 3.66 14.75
CA GLN A 69 2.10 2.43 13.98
C GLN A 69 1.38 1.39 14.82
N GLU A 70 1.86 1.11 16.04
CA GLU A 70 1.23 0.16 16.96
C GLU A 70 -0.20 0.59 17.33
N THR A 71 -0.38 1.90 17.61
CA THR A 71 -1.72 2.47 17.88
C THR A 71 -2.64 2.30 16.68
N GLY A 72 -2.13 2.56 15.47
CA GLY A 72 -2.86 2.37 14.22
C GLY A 72 -3.28 0.91 14.01
N GLU A 73 -2.36 -0.02 14.15
CA GLU A 73 -2.63 -1.46 14.02
C GLU A 73 -3.64 -1.95 15.08
N THR A 74 -3.51 -1.47 16.32
CA THR A 74 -4.45 -1.79 17.40
C THR A 74 -5.85 -1.27 17.08
N ALA A 75 -5.98 -0.05 16.62
CA ALA A 75 -7.28 0.53 16.22
C ALA A 75 -7.93 -0.30 15.09
N VAL A 76 -7.12 -0.71 14.11
CA VAL A 76 -7.57 -1.60 13.02
C VAL A 76 -8.13 -2.90 13.54
N ASN A 77 -7.35 -3.57 14.38
CA ASN A 77 -7.72 -4.87 14.92
C ASN A 77 -8.99 -4.76 15.78
N ASN A 78 -9.14 -3.66 16.53
CA ASN A 78 -10.34 -3.41 17.33
C ASN A 78 -11.58 -3.18 16.47
N ILE A 79 -11.48 -2.40 15.39
CA ILE A 79 -12.58 -2.20 14.44
C ILE A 79 -12.97 -3.53 13.79
N GLN A 80 -12.00 -4.34 13.39
CA GLN A 80 -12.25 -5.65 12.80
C GLN A 80 -12.87 -6.63 13.78
N ALA A 81 -12.40 -6.63 15.04
CA ALA A 81 -12.95 -7.44 16.10
C ALA A 81 -14.39 -7.04 16.42
N GLU A 82 -14.71 -5.75 16.50
CA GLU A 82 -16.08 -5.28 16.74
C GLU A 82 -17.00 -5.60 15.57
N ALA A 83 -16.54 -5.42 14.32
CA ALA A 83 -17.30 -5.82 13.13
C ALA A 83 -17.61 -7.33 13.15
N ASN A 84 -16.63 -8.15 13.46
CA ASN A 84 -16.82 -9.61 13.60
C ASN A 84 -17.79 -9.97 14.72
N LYS A 85 -17.72 -9.28 15.86
CA LYS A 85 -18.66 -9.46 16.97
C LYS A 85 -20.10 -9.10 16.58
N GLN A 86 -20.29 -8.00 15.84
CA GLN A 86 -21.59 -7.61 15.31
C GLN A 86 -22.16 -8.69 14.36
N ILE A 87 -21.31 -9.20 13.45
CA ILE A 87 -21.66 -10.29 12.53
C ILE A 87 -22.01 -11.57 13.33
N GLN A 88 -21.24 -11.92 14.37
CA GLN A 88 -21.55 -13.06 15.24
C GLN A 88 -22.88 -12.90 15.98
N ASN A 89 -23.17 -11.70 16.52
CA ASN A 89 -24.43 -11.42 17.20
C ASN A 89 -25.63 -11.56 16.24
N ILE A 90 -25.51 -11.08 15.00
CA ILE A 90 -26.55 -11.21 13.97
C ILE A 90 -26.69 -12.67 13.54
N THR A 91 -25.60 -13.41 13.45
CA THR A 91 -25.59 -14.86 13.14
C THR A 91 -26.29 -15.66 14.24
N ALA A 92 -26.01 -15.35 15.52
CA ALA A 92 -26.63 -15.99 16.67
C ALA A 92 -28.14 -15.68 16.77
N ALA A 93 -28.58 -14.55 16.24
CA ALA A 93 -30.01 -14.18 16.15
C ALA A 93 -30.81 -14.93 15.07
N GLY A 94 -30.21 -15.91 14.37
CA GLY A 94 -30.93 -16.85 13.50
C GLY A 94 -30.73 -16.68 11.99
N GLY A 95 -29.68 -15.95 11.57
CA GLY A 95 -29.52 -15.58 10.16
C GLY A 95 -28.34 -16.15 9.39
N GLY A 96 -27.42 -16.93 9.97
CA GLY A 96 -26.21 -17.37 9.27
C GLY A 96 -25.25 -16.23 8.85
N ILE A 97 -24.05 -16.58 8.41
CA ILE A 97 -22.99 -15.61 8.06
C ILE A 97 -23.43 -14.70 6.89
N GLU A 98 -24.09 -15.25 5.90
CA GLU A 98 -24.50 -14.52 4.70
C GLU A 98 -25.59 -13.49 4.98
N ASN A 99 -26.56 -13.81 5.83
CA ASN A 99 -27.56 -12.86 6.29
C ASN A 99 -26.93 -11.73 7.13
N ALA A 100 -25.97 -12.10 7.97
CA ALA A 100 -25.21 -11.12 8.77
C ALA A 100 -24.44 -10.13 7.86
N LEU A 101 -23.74 -10.64 6.84
CA LEU A 101 -23.06 -9.83 5.84
C LEU A 101 -24.02 -8.96 5.03
N SER A 102 -25.16 -9.53 4.61
CA SER A 102 -26.18 -8.81 3.87
C SER A 102 -26.69 -7.61 4.67
N ASN A 103 -27.05 -7.82 5.93
CA ASN A 103 -27.53 -6.76 6.83
C ASN A 103 -26.43 -5.72 7.11
N PHE A 104 -25.20 -6.17 7.37
CA PHE A 104 -24.05 -5.30 7.59
C PHE A 104 -23.81 -4.36 6.42
N PHE A 105 -23.81 -4.87 5.19
CA PHE A 105 -23.61 -4.08 4.00
C PHE A 105 -24.83 -3.20 3.68
N ALA A 106 -26.05 -3.69 3.88
CA ALA A 106 -27.26 -2.89 3.68
C ALA A 106 -27.27 -1.62 4.52
N LEU A 107 -26.85 -1.72 5.80
CA LEU A 107 -26.77 -0.58 6.72
C LEU A 107 -25.67 0.45 6.35
N ARG A 108 -24.77 0.09 5.46
CA ARG A 108 -23.63 0.93 5.03
C ARG A 108 -23.74 1.47 3.62
N ARG A 109 -24.85 1.20 2.95
CA ARG A 109 -25.12 1.82 1.66
C ARG A 109 -25.43 3.29 1.84
N THR A 110 -24.81 4.13 1.04
CA THR A 110 -24.86 5.59 1.15
C THR A 110 -25.39 6.27 -0.13
N GLY A 111 -25.42 5.54 -1.25
CA GLY A 111 -25.75 6.10 -2.57
C GLY A 111 -24.63 6.98 -3.14
N LYS A 112 -23.46 7.02 -2.52
CA LYS A 112 -22.33 7.81 -2.99
C LYS A 112 -21.71 7.23 -4.25
N VAL A 113 -21.19 8.13 -5.10
CA VAL A 113 -20.56 7.77 -6.37
C VAL A 113 -19.10 8.25 -6.38
N TYR A 114 -18.20 7.30 -6.40
CA TYR A 114 -16.76 7.54 -6.45
C TYR A 114 -16.33 7.51 -7.91
N THR A 115 -15.95 8.67 -8.43
CA THR A 115 -15.58 8.84 -9.85
C THR A 115 -14.11 9.17 -9.98
N THR A 116 -13.48 8.56 -10.99
CA THR A 116 -12.12 8.95 -11.41
C THR A 116 -12.10 9.17 -12.90
N ARG A 117 -11.60 10.31 -13.32
CA ARG A 117 -11.36 10.70 -14.71
C ARG A 117 -9.94 10.35 -15.12
N ILE A 118 -9.79 9.67 -16.23
CA ILE A 118 -8.49 9.39 -16.87
C ILE A 118 -8.48 10.07 -18.25
N TYR A 119 -7.50 10.92 -18.51
CA TYR A 119 -7.35 11.58 -19.80
C TYR A 119 -6.74 10.64 -20.83
N LYS A 120 -7.33 10.58 -22.04
CA LYS A 120 -6.91 9.70 -23.13
C LYS A 120 -5.59 10.11 -23.78
N TYR A 121 -5.29 11.37 -23.74
CA TYR A 121 -4.13 11.97 -24.42
C TYR A 121 -2.99 12.35 -23.47
N ASP A 122 -3.00 11.77 -22.27
CA ASP A 122 -1.85 11.90 -21.38
C ASP A 122 -0.69 11.05 -21.94
N THR A 123 0.37 11.73 -22.33
CA THR A 123 1.61 11.11 -22.87
C THR A 123 2.54 10.63 -21.76
N SER A 124 2.19 10.84 -20.51
CA SER A 124 2.96 10.36 -19.36
C SER A 124 2.97 8.82 -19.30
N THR A 125 4.12 8.27 -18.95
CA THR A 125 4.25 6.83 -18.66
C THR A 125 3.51 6.42 -17.38
N SER A 126 3.09 7.39 -16.59
CA SER A 126 2.31 7.22 -15.36
C SER A 126 1.16 8.24 -15.35
N PRO A 127 0.14 8.07 -16.18
CA PRO A 127 -0.97 9.00 -16.27
C PRO A 127 -1.68 9.11 -14.92
N THR A 128 -1.79 10.34 -14.44
CA THR A 128 -2.50 10.67 -13.20
C THR A 128 -3.89 11.14 -13.54
N GLY A 129 -4.90 10.45 -13.03
CA GLY A 129 -6.30 10.85 -13.18
C GLY A 129 -6.70 11.92 -12.15
N VAL A 130 -7.95 12.35 -12.28
CA VAL A 130 -8.59 13.30 -11.35
C VAL A 130 -9.73 12.60 -10.65
N LYS A 131 -9.75 12.65 -9.32
CA LYS A 131 -10.86 12.16 -8.50
C LYS A 131 -11.98 13.19 -8.48
N LEU A 132 -13.21 12.74 -8.67
CA LEU A 132 -14.40 13.57 -8.80
C LEU A 132 -15.53 13.03 -7.92
N ASN A 133 -16.55 13.83 -7.68
CA ASN A 133 -17.71 13.49 -6.85
C ASN A 133 -17.27 13.07 -5.43
N ASP A 134 -17.85 12.00 -4.88
CA ASP A 134 -17.51 11.51 -3.55
C ASP A 134 -16.08 10.94 -3.44
N ASN A 135 -15.35 10.85 -4.54
CA ASN A 135 -13.94 10.44 -4.57
C ASN A 135 -12.97 11.61 -4.40
N GLU A 136 -13.45 12.85 -4.52
CA GLU A 136 -12.61 14.05 -4.41
C GLU A 136 -11.99 14.16 -3.02
N GLY A 137 -10.68 14.42 -2.99
CA GLY A 137 -9.91 14.58 -1.75
C GLY A 137 -9.53 13.27 -1.04
N LEU A 138 -10.12 12.13 -1.38
CA LEU A 138 -9.77 10.85 -0.77
C LEU A 138 -8.40 10.37 -1.22
N VAL A 139 -7.57 9.93 -0.28
CA VAL A 139 -6.20 9.50 -0.52
C VAL A 139 -6.03 8.04 -0.15
N ARG A 140 -5.33 7.29 -1.00
CA ARG A 140 -4.78 5.98 -0.68
C ARG A 140 -3.31 5.93 -1.06
N LYS A 141 -2.46 5.64 -0.09
CA LYS A 141 -1.01 5.45 -0.27
C LYS A 141 -0.59 4.16 0.41
N PRO A 142 0.07 3.24 -0.28
CA PRO A 142 0.61 2.04 0.34
C PRO A 142 1.65 2.40 1.40
N SER A 143 1.73 1.60 2.47
CA SER A 143 2.86 1.67 3.40
C SER A 143 4.14 1.20 2.70
N THR A 144 5.25 1.80 3.07
CA THR A 144 6.59 1.36 2.70
C THR A 144 7.34 0.87 3.95
N ASN A 145 8.59 0.45 3.80
CA ASN A 145 9.41 0.05 4.95
C ASN A 145 9.72 1.23 5.90
N THR A 146 9.51 2.47 5.48
CA THR A 146 9.90 3.67 6.22
C THR A 146 8.78 4.68 6.38
N VAL A 147 7.63 4.50 5.70
CA VAL A 147 6.52 5.44 5.73
C VAL A 147 5.21 4.67 5.88
N ILE A 148 4.43 5.08 6.87
CA ILE A 148 3.06 4.58 7.06
C ILE A 148 2.19 5.10 5.92
N GLY A 149 1.41 4.21 5.32
CA GLY A 149 0.46 4.55 4.27
C GLY A 149 -0.73 5.34 4.80
N GLN A 150 -1.57 5.77 3.88
CA GLN A 150 -2.85 6.42 4.16
C GLN A 150 -3.96 5.70 3.41
N ASP A 151 -5.08 5.45 4.05
CA ASP A 151 -6.24 4.80 3.44
C ASP A 151 -7.55 5.42 3.92
N ASP A 152 -8.02 6.45 3.22
CA ASP A 152 -9.27 7.15 3.54
C ASP A 152 -10.51 6.33 3.15
N TYR A 153 -10.34 5.24 2.39
CA TYR A 153 -11.43 4.36 1.93
C TYR A 153 -11.80 3.27 2.93
N ARG A 154 -10.96 3.06 3.91
CA ARG A 154 -11.02 1.93 4.82
C ARG A 154 -12.36 1.75 5.53
N GLU A 155 -13.01 2.86 5.91
CA GLU A 155 -14.29 2.88 6.63
C GLU A 155 -15.49 3.08 5.72
N ILE A 156 -15.29 3.23 4.43
CA ILE A 156 -16.34 3.43 3.46
C ILE A 156 -16.90 2.06 3.05
N GLY A 157 -18.19 1.84 3.30
CA GLY A 157 -18.85 0.53 3.16
C GLY A 157 -18.54 -0.23 1.88
N VAL A 158 -18.57 0.43 0.72
CA VAL A 158 -18.34 -0.20 -0.58
C VAL A 158 -16.87 -0.60 -0.84
N PHE A 159 -15.93 -0.07 -0.05
CA PHE A 159 -14.51 -0.43 -0.09
C PHE A 159 -14.09 -1.34 1.07
N MET A 160 -14.98 -1.60 2.03
CA MET A 160 -14.70 -2.56 3.10
C MET A 160 -14.62 -3.97 2.53
N HIS A 161 -13.63 -4.71 3.00
CA HIS A 161 -13.44 -6.11 2.64
C HIS A 161 -13.06 -6.93 3.88
N PHE A 162 -13.53 -8.16 3.92
CA PHE A 162 -13.28 -9.06 5.02
C PHE A 162 -12.74 -10.39 4.49
N PRO A 163 -11.58 -10.85 4.98
CA PRO A 163 -11.09 -12.18 4.63
C PRO A 163 -12.09 -13.25 5.04
N CYS A 164 -12.39 -14.14 4.13
CA CYS A 164 -13.35 -15.23 4.35
C CYS A 164 -12.83 -16.56 3.81
N ASN A 165 -13.38 -17.66 4.32
CA ASN A 165 -13.40 -18.92 3.59
C ASN A 165 -14.71 -18.99 2.80
N PHE A 166 -14.65 -19.55 1.60
CA PHE A 166 -15.82 -19.66 0.75
C PHE A 166 -15.83 -20.95 -0.06
N THR A 167 -17.00 -21.30 -0.56
CA THR A 167 -17.22 -22.38 -1.52
C THR A 167 -18.15 -21.91 -2.62
N VAL A 168 -18.15 -22.63 -3.73
CA VAL A 168 -19.10 -22.42 -4.84
C VAL A 168 -19.92 -23.68 -4.96
N ASP A 169 -21.23 -23.58 -4.95
CA ASP A 169 -22.12 -24.70 -5.10
C ASP A 169 -22.22 -25.21 -6.56
N ASN A 170 -22.95 -26.28 -6.80
CA ASN A 170 -23.12 -26.85 -8.14
C ASN A 170 -23.98 -26.01 -9.09
N LYS A 171 -24.64 -24.97 -8.58
CA LYS A 171 -25.42 -24.00 -9.35
C LYS A 171 -24.61 -22.72 -9.62
N GLY A 172 -23.45 -22.57 -8.98
CA GLY A 172 -22.56 -21.41 -9.14
C GLY A 172 -22.76 -20.29 -8.11
N PHE A 173 -23.54 -20.52 -7.05
CA PHE A 173 -23.66 -19.57 -5.96
C PHE A 173 -22.44 -19.64 -5.06
N ASN A 174 -21.95 -18.47 -4.67
CA ASN A 174 -20.85 -18.33 -3.71
C ASN A 174 -21.41 -18.35 -2.29
N HIS A 175 -20.78 -19.16 -1.44
CA HIS A 175 -21.14 -19.31 -0.03
C HIS A 175 -19.98 -18.96 0.88
N VAL A 176 -20.18 -18.02 1.80
CA VAL A 176 -19.20 -17.70 2.86
C VAL A 176 -19.34 -18.73 3.97
N THR A 177 -18.28 -19.49 4.23
CA THR A 177 -18.27 -20.56 5.25
C THR A 177 -17.68 -20.12 6.58
N ALA A 178 -16.73 -19.15 6.57
CA ALA A 178 -16.18 -18.54 7.78
C ALA A 178 -15.60 -17.16 7.46
N LEU A 179 -15.58 -16.26 8.44
CA LEU A 179 -14.89 -14.96 8.37
C LEU A 179 -13.65 -14.98 9.25
N GLN A 180 -12.65 -14.20 8.88
CA GLN A 180 -11.45 -14.02 9.71
C GLN A 180 -11.85 -13.55 11.11
N GLY A 181 -11.28 -14.20 12.12
CA GLY A 181 -11.65 -14.00 13.53
C GLY A 181 -12.65 -15.03 14.06
N GLN A 182 -13.30 -15.82 13.21
CA GLN A 182 -14.12 -16.95 13.64
C GLN A 182 -13.26 -18.22 13.82
N PRO A 183 -13.65 -19.13 14.74
CA PRO A 183 -12.88 -20.36 15.03
C PRO A 183 -12.66 -21.27 13.82
N ASP A 184 -13.60 -21.27 12.87
CA ASP A 184 -13.56 -22.13 11.69
C ASP A 184 -12.78 -21.52 10.52
N PHE A 185 -12.39 -20.25 10.60
CA PHE A 185 -11.59 -19.62 9.56
C PHE A 185 -10.20 -20.28 9.46
N ARG A 186 -9.81 -20.61 8.24
CA ARG A 186 -8.49 -21.19 7.92
C ARG A 186 -7.84 -20.36 6.82
N LYS A 187 -6.57 -20.03 7.02
CA LYS A 187 -5.75 -19.29 6.03
C LYS A 187 -5.00 -20.23 5.09
N THR A 188 -4.78 -21.45 5.54
CA THR A 188 -3.97 -22.48 4.86
C THR A 188 -4.69 -23.81 4.79
N GLY A 189 -4.21 -24.69 3.91
CA GLY A 189 -4.75 -26.04 3.73
C GLY A 189 -5.81 -26.12 2.62
N LYS A 190 -6.67 -27.13 2.68
CA LYS A 190 -7.69 -27.40 1.65
C LYS A 190 -8.91 -26.48 1.78
N VAL A 191 -8.66 -25.16 1.69
CA VAL A 191 -9.68 -24.12 1.78
C VAL A 191 -9.48 -23.08 0.70
N ASP A 192 -10.57 -22.42 0.29
CA ASP A 192 -10.47 -21.19 -0.48
C ASP A 192 -10.56 -20.00 0.46
N VAL A 193 -9.59 -19.13 0.34
CA VAL A 193 -9.55 -17.85 1.03
C VAL A 193 -9.86 -16.75 0.04
N GLY A 194 -10.87 -15.97 0.37
CA GLY A 194 -11.31 -14.81 -0.41
C GLY A 194 -11.39 -13.56 0.43
N GLU A 195 -11.73 -12.49 -0.24
CA GLU A 195 -12.16 -11.22 0.36
C GLU A 195 -13.62 -11.01 -0.02
N VAL A 196 -14.51 -10.96 0.97
CA VAL A 196 -15.91 -10.60 0.75
C VAL A 196 -16.08 -9.09 0.85
N THR A 197 -16.74 -8.51 -0.13
CA THR A 197 -16.98 -7.07 -0.26
C THR A 197 -18.46 -6.80 -0.56
N MET A 198 -18.91 -5.59 -0.28
CA MET A 198 -20.25 -5.13 -0.67
C MET A 198 -20.44 -5.23 -2.18
N SER A 199 -21.60 -5.66 -2.64
CA SER A 199 -21.97 -5.57 -4.05
C SER A 199 -22.00 -4.13 -4.53
N ALA A 200 -21.42 -3.90 -5.71
CA ALA A 200 -21.22 -2.57 -6.26
C ALA A 200 -21.90 -2.40 -7.63
N TRP A 201 -22.12 -1.15 -7.99
CA TRP A 201 -22.55 -0.69 -9.28
C TRP A 201 -21.44 0.09 -9.96
N VAL A 202 -21.26 -0.16 -11.23
CA VAL A 202 -20.17 0.42 -12.03
C VAL A 202 -20.69 1.04 -13.30
N GLY A 203 -20.01 2.08 -13.76
CA GLY A 203 -20.28 2.72 -15.04
C GLY A 203 -19.03 3.31 -15.64
N ILE A 204 -19.02 3.44 -16.95
CA ILE A 204 -17.94 4.09 -17.70
C ILE A 204 -18.58 5.09 -18.65
N THR A 205 -18.20 6.35 -18.50
CA THR A 205 -18.59 7.42 -19.43
C THR A 205 -17.41 7.74 -20.33
N ASP A 206 -17.53 7.38 -21.60
CA ASP A 206 -16.48 7.60 -22.59
C ASP A 206 -16.71 8.92 -23.33
N ASN A 207 -15.78 9.86 -23.15
CA ASN A 207 -15.76 11.15 -23.85
C ASN A 207 -14.56 11.21 -24.81
N PRO A 208 -14.56 12.11 -25.80
CA PRO A 208 -13.44 12.23 -26.74
C PRO A 208 -12.09 12.42 -26.09
N GLU A 209 -12.00 13.17 -24.98
CA GLU A 209 -10.75 13.56 -24.32
C GLU A 209 -10.41 12.74 -23.07
N TYR A 210 -11.40 12.10 -22.45
CA TYR A 210 -11.24 11.39 -21.19
C TYR A 210 -12.24 10.26 -21.04
N VAL A 211 -11.99 9.41 -20.06
CA VAL A 211 -12.91 8.36 -19.60
C VAL A 211 -13.17 8.57 -18.11
N ASP A 212 -14.44 8.66 -17.72
CA ASP A 212 -14.87 8.66 -16.34
C ASP A 212 -15.26 7.26 -15.91
N TYR A 213 -14.62 6.78 -14.87
CA TYR A 213 -14.92 5.50 -14.22
C TYR A 213 -15.70 5.77 -12.94
N HIS A 214 -16.88 5.15 -12.82
CA HIS A 214 -17.79 5.33 -11.69
C HIS A 214 -17.90 4.05 -10.88
N TYR A 215 -17.88 4.17 -9.57
CA TYR A 215 -18.07 3.09 -8.63
C TYR A 215 -19.00 3.53 -7.50
N SER A 216 -20.03 2.73 -7.19
CA SER A 216 -21.05 3.09 -6.20
C SER A 216 -21.55 1.85 -5.46
N ASP A 217 -22.07 2.05 -4.26
CA ASP A 217 -22.79 1.02 -3.51
C ASP A 217 -24.26 0.86 -3.94
N SER A 218 -24.75 1.69 -4.85
CA SER A 218 -26.16 1.78 -5.21
C SER A 218 -26.33 2.03 -6.71
N PRO A 219 -27.49 1.65 -7.31
CA PRO A 219 -27.80 1.99 -8.69
C PRO A 219 -27.87 3.51 -8.88
N ASN A 220 -27.46 3.97 -10.06
CA ASN A 220 -27.61 5.36 -10.48
C ASN A 220 -27.91 5.38 -11.99
N GLU A 221 -29.18 5.56 -12.32
CA GLU A 221 -29.65 5.53 -13.73
C GLU A 221 -29.09 6.70 -14.54
N ALA A 222 -28.92 7.88 -13.91
CA ALA A 222 -28.40 9.07 -14.59
C ALA A 222 -26.96 8.89 -15.08
N LEU A 223 -26.18 8.07 -14.39
CA LEU A 223 -24.81 7.70 -14.77
C LEU A 223 -24.75 6.34 -15.48
N GLY A 224 -25.89 5.71 -15.73
CA GLY A 224 -25.95 4.40 -16.37
C GLY A 224 -25.26 3.29 -15.60
N LEU A 225 -25.18 3.39 -14.26
CA LEU A 225 -24.52 2.38 -13.45
C LEU A 225 -25.25 1.05 -13.51
N ARG A 226 -24.47 -0.01 -13.66
CA ARG A 226 -24.96 -1.40 -13.71
C ARG A 226 -24.28 -2.21 -12.58
N PRO A 227 -24.96 -3.27 -12.10
CA PRO A 227 -24.33 -4.16 -11.13
C PRO A 227 -23.00 -4.69 -11.68
N MET A 228 -21.99 -4.74 -10.81
CA MET A 228 -20.75 -5.44 -11.09
C MET A 228 -21.05 -6.90 -11.43
N GLY A 229 -20.37 -7.48 -12.43
CA GLY A 229 -20.70 -8.83 -12.89
C GLY A 229 -20.63 -9.89 -11.79
N GLU A 230 -19.72 -9.73 -10.84
CA GLU A 230 -19.59 -10.60 -9.68
C GLU A 230 -20.67 -10.42 -8.61
N SER A 231 -21.46 -9.34 -8.73
CA SER A 231 -22.66 -9.12 -7.91
C SER A 231 -23.88 -9.88 -8.45
N ILE A 232 -23.81 -10.43 -9.66
CA ILE A 232 -24.94 -11.09 -10.33
C ILE A 232 -24.86 -12.58 -10.06
N ASN A 233 -25.86 -13.10 -9.36
CA ASN A 233 -26.01 -14.52 -9.14
C ASN A 233 -26.36 -15.27 -10.44
N PRO A 234 -26.13 -16.59 -10.50
CA PRO A 234 -26.48 -17.40 -11.68
C PRO A 234 -27.95 -17.36 -12.11
N ASP A 235 -28.84 -17.03 -11.19
CA ASP A 235 -30.28 -16.86 -11.44
C ASP A 235 -30.68 -15.43 -11.89
N GLY A 236 -29.68 -14.52 -12.03
CA GLY A 236 -29.88 -13.13 -12.40
C GLY A 236 -30.21 -12.19 -11.25
N THR A 237 -30.37 -12.66 -10.04
CA THR A 237 -30.56 -11.81 -8.86
C THR A 237 -29.26 -11.12 -8.47
N ILE A 238 -29.36 -10.00 -7.74
CA ILE A 238 -28.20 -9.28 -7.24
C ILE A 238 -27.84 -9.80 -5.85
N SER A 239 -26.65 -10.36 -5.73
CA SER A 239 -26.07 -10.74 -4.43
C SER A 239 -25.85 -9.52 -3.57
N PRO A 240 -26.04 -9.59 -2.24
CA PRO A 240 -25.68 -8.49 -1.33
C PRO A 240 -24.17 -8.23 -1.23
N PHE A 241 -23.34 -9.19 -1.63
CA PHE A 241 -21.87 -9.14 -1.57
C PHE A 241 -21.22 -9.84 -2.77
N MET A 242 -19.97 -9.53 -3.01
CA MET A 242 -19.08 -10.19 -3.96
C MET A 242 -17.94 -10.89 -3.19
N ILE A 243 -17.34 -11.92 -3.79
CA ILE A 243 -16.19 -12.62 -3.22
C ILE A 243 -15.08 -12.69 -4.27
N HIS A 244 -13.90 -12.20 -3.92
CA HIS A 244 -12.70 -12.26 -4.74
C HIS A 244 -11.69 -13.23 -4.11
N GLY A 245 -11.07 -14.10 -4.89
CA GLY A 245 -9.98 -14.95 -4.40
C GLY A 245 -8.80 -14.12 -3.90
N LYS A 246 -8.38 -14.34 -2.66
CA LYS A 246 -7.28 -13.60 -2.02
C LYS A 246 -5.93 -14.05 -2.54
N TYR A 247 -5.75 -15.33 -2.77
CA TYR A 247 -4.50 -15.94 -3.22
C TYR A 247 -4.65 -16.52 -4.62
N GLY A 248 -3.57 -16.53 -5.38
CA GLY A 248 -3.52 -17.35 -6.58
C GLY A 248 -3.66 -18.83 -6.20
N ALA A 249 -4.39 -19.59 -7.03
CA ALA A 249 -4.63 -20.99 -6.73
C ALA A 249 -3.34 -21.81 -6.81
N GLY A 250 -3.07 -22.63 -5.82
CA GLY A 250 -2.00 -23.61 -5.77
C GLY A 250 -2.55 -25.04 -5.62
N ASP A 251 -1.69 -26.03 -5.82
CA ASP A 251 -2.05 -27.45 -5.81
C ASP A 251 -1.95 -28.06 -4.42
N ILE A 252 -3.02 -28.73 -3.97
CA ILE A 252 -2.96 -29.65 -2.84
C ILE A 252 -3.59 -30.97 -3.30
N ASP A 253 -2.79 -32.03 -3.37
CA ASP A 253 -3.21 -33.39 -3.77
C ASP A 253 -3.93 -33.43 -5.14
N GLY A 254 -3.46 -32.58 -6.07
CA GLY A 254 -4.00 -32.53 -7.43
C GLY A 254 -5.27 -31.68 -7.57
N VAL A 255 -5.67 -30.93 -6.55
CA VAL A 255 -6.83 -30.05 -6.53
C VAL A 255 -6.40 -28.61 -6.27
N PRO A 256 -6.93 -27.59 -7.00
CA PRO A 256 -6.58 -26.18 -6.79
C PRO A 256 -7.29 -25.60 -5.57
N TYR A 257 -6.52 -24.80 -4.80
CA TYR A 257 -7.06 -24.02 -3.68
C TYR A 257 -6.48 -22.60 -3.68
N SER A 258 -7.31 -21.60 -3.44
CA SER A 258 -6.89 -20.23 -3.13
C SER A 258 -6.49 -20.15 -1.66
N SER A 259 -5.29 -20.61 -1.31
CA SER A 259 -4.83 -20.78 0.06
C SER A 259 -3.43 -20.21 0.23
N ALA A 260 -3.15 -19.63 1.40
CA ALA A 260 -1.83 -19.05 1.67
C ALA A 260 -0.73 -20.12 1.70
N GLY A 261 0.47 -19.72 1.29
CA GLY A 261 1.65 -20.58 1.34
C GLY A 261 1.74 -21.63 0.22
N LEU A 262 0.85 -21.60 -0.75
CA LEU A 262 0.91 -22.48 -1.91
C LEU A 262 1.71 -21.85 -3.05
N ILE A 263 2.45 -22.67 -3.78
CA ILE A 263 3.05 -22.24 -5.05
C ILE A 263 1.93 -22.13 -6.08
N LEU A 264 1.89 -20.99 -6.77
CA LEU A 264 0.90 -20.75 -7.81
C LEU A 264 0.89 -21.88 -8.84
N ALA A 265 -0.28 -22.38 -9.17
CA ALA A 265 -0.50 -23.27 -10.30
C ALA A 265 -0.32 -22.46 -11.58
N ASN A 266 0.92 -22.23 -11.96
CA ASN A 266 1.25 -21.69 -13.28
C ASN A 266 1.31 -22.83 -14.28
N GLY A 267 1.28 -22.52 -15.58
CA GLY A 267 1.33 -23.53 -16.65
C GLY A 267 2.57 -24.45 -16.67
N SER A 268 3.39 -24.41 -15.62
CA SER A 268 4.62 -25.19 -15.41
C SER A 268 4.40 -26.15 -14.24
N GLN A 269 3.51 -27.10 -14.39
CA GLN A 269 3.34 -28.15 -13.38
C GLN A 269 4.52 -29.13 -13.37
N LYS A 270 4.71 -29.82 -12.23
CA LYS A 270 5.70 -30.91 -12.03
C LYS A 270 5.79 -31.78 -13.30
N GLY A 271 6.90 -31.65 -14.02
CA GLY A 271 7.13 -32.36 -15.27
C GLY A 271 7.30 -31.47 -16.50
N GLY A 272 7.30 -30.14 -16.36
CA GLY A 272 7.80 -29.19 -17.38
C GLY A 272 6.93 -29.04 -18.64
N LYS A 273 5.67 -29.48 -18.64
CA LYS A 273 4.75 -29.23 -19.75
C LYS A 273 3.83 -28.05 -19.42
N PRO A 274 3.76 -27.03 -20.30
CA PRO A 274 2.79 -25.95 -20.13
C PRO A 274 1.38 -26.55 -20.17
N VAL A 275 0.55 -26.16 -19.19
CA VAL A 275 -0.86 -26.53 -19.18
C VAL A 275 -1.60 -25.64 -20.19
N SER A 276 -2.31 -26.28 -21.13
CA SER A 276 -3.15 -25.54 -22.07
C SER A 276 -4.30 -24.84 -21.35
N TYR A 277 -4.93 -23.85 -22.00
CA TYR A 277 -6.12 -23.18 -21.47
C TYR A 277 -7.21 -24.18 -21.04
N THR A 278 -7.52 -25.15 -21.89
CA THR A 278 -8.48 -26.23 -21.56
C THR A 278 -8.02 -27.10 -20.40
N GLY A 279 -6.72 -27.33 -20.29
CA GLY A 279 -6.11 -28.05 -19.17
C GLY A 279 -6.24 -27.31 -17.84
N LEU A 280 -6.08 -25.97 -17.84
CA LEU A 280 -6.30 -25.15 -16.65
C LEU A 280 -7.78 -25.17 -16.21
N ILE A 281 -8.72 -25.05 -17.15
CA ILE A 281 -10.16 -25.15 -16.85
C ILE A 281 -10.48 -26.53 -16.28
N ALA A 282 -10.00 -27.61 -16.89
CA ALA A 282 -10.19 -28.97 -16.39
C ALA A 282 -9.59 -29.18 -15.00
N TYR A 283 -8.46 -28.53 -14.72
CA TYR A 283 -7.83 -28.53 -13.40
C TYR A 283 -8.68 -27.83 -12.37
N MET A 284 -9.19 -26.61 -12.64
CA MET A 284 -10.06 -25.88 -11.72
C MET A 284 -11.37 -26.64 -11.46
N ARG A 285 -11.93 -27.31 -12.47
CA ARG A 285 -13.14 -28.13 -12.36
C ARG A 285 -13.02 -29.40 -11.55
N LYS A 286 -11.79 -29.81 -11.17
CA LYS A 286 -11.61 -30.90 -10.18
C LYS A 286 -12.22 -30.58 -8.83
N LYS A 287 -12.44 -29.31 -8.54
CA LYS A 287 -13.04 -28.83 -7.31
C LYS A 287 -14.56 -28.74 -7.38
N GLY A 288 -15.10 -28.62 -8.56
CA GLY A 288 -16.52 -28.53 -8.87
C GLY A 288 -16.73 -27.93 -10.27
N SER A 289 -17.82 -28.29 -10.92
CA SER A 289 -18.10 -27.90 -12.31
C SER A 289 -18.13 -26.37 -12.53
N MET A 290 -18.44 -25.63 -11.49
CA MET A 290 -18.57 -24.16 -11.54
C MET A 290 -17.28 -23.41 -11.19
N TYR A 291 -16.22 -24.13 -10.80
CA TYR A 291 -14.93 -23.50 -10.57
C TYR A 291 -14.18 -23.25 -11.88
N VAL A 292 -13.75 -22.02 -12.03
CA VAL A 292 -12.94 -21.55 -13.16
C VAL A 292 -11.75 -20.74 -12.61
N GLY A 293 -10.82 -20.36 -13.46
CA GLY A 293 -9.76 -19.41 -13.10
C GLY A 293 -10.29 -17.98 -12.95
N THR A 294 -9.37 -17.03 -12.81
CA THR A 294 -9.70 -15.60 -12.79
C THR A 294 -10.55 -15.22 -14.00
N THR A 295 -11.69 -14.62 -13.75
CA THR A 295 -12.63 -14.16 -14.79
C THR A 295 -12.23 -12.78 -15.30
N ASN A 296 -12.81 -12.37 -16.43
CA ASN A 296 -12.67 -11.00 -16.91
C ASN A 296 -13.26 -9.97 -15.93
N TRP A 297 -14.27 -10.36 -15.14
CA TRP A 297 -14.84 -9.50 -14.12
C TRP A 297 -13.90 -9.29 -12.95
N ASP A 298 -13.24 -10.34 -12.45
CA ASP A 298 -12.19 -10.22 -11.43
C ASP A 298 -11.05 -9.29 -11.88
N LEU A 299 -10.63 -9.43 -13.15
CA LEU A 299 -9.59 -8.58 -13.72
C LEU A 299 -10.06 -7.13 -13.83
N PHE A 300 -11.28 -6.92 -14.30
CA PHE A 300 -11.90 -5.60 -14.40
C PHE A 300 -12.04 -4.95 -13.01
N TYR A 301 -12.50 -5.70 -12.00
CA TYR A 301 -12.58 -5.20 -10.63
C TYR A 301 -11.23 -4.70 -10.13
N LYS A 302 -10.17 -5.49 -10.29
CA LYS A 302 -8.81 -5.10 -9.87
C LYS A 302 -8.31 -3.85 -10.59
N GLN A 303 -8.56 -3.75 -11.91
CA GLN A 303 -8.21 -2.57 -12.69
C GLN A 303 -9.02 -1.35 -12.25
N LEU A 304 -10.33 -1.52 -12.04
CA LEU A 304 -11.22 -0.44 -11.58
C LEU A 304 -10.79 0.07 -10.19
N MET A 305 -10.45 -0.83 -9.25
CA MET A 305 -9.93 -0.43 -7.94
C MET A 305 -8.63 0.35 -8.04
N MET A 306 -7.71 -0.02 -8.95
CA MET A 306 -6.51 0.79 -9.21
C MET A 306 -6.88 2.21 -9.66
N ILE A 307 -7.83 2.33 -10.57
CA ILE A 307 -8.26 3.63 -11.08
C ILE A 307 -8.97 4.45 -10.00
N ILE A 308 -9.93 3.87 -9.31
CA ILE A 308 -10.73 4.59 -8.29
C ILE A 308 -9.88 5.01 -7.10
N LEU A 309 -9.07 4.09 -6.56
CA LEU A 309 -8.33 4.33 -5.33
C LEU A 309 -7.07 5.19 -5.54
N TYR A 310 -6.38 5.02 -6.67
CA TYR A 310 -5.08 5.63 -6.92
C TYR A 310 -5.06 6.64 -8.07
N ALA A 311 -6.17 6.80 -8.78
CA ALA A 311 -6.32 7.68 -9.95
C ALA A 311 -5.24 7.43 -11.02
N THR A 312 -4.90 6.18 -11.28
CA THR A 312 -3.91 5.80 -12.30
C THR A 312 -4.27 4.47 -12.97
N THR A 313 -3.88 4.31 -14.21
CA THR A 313 -3.89 3.02 -14.94
C THR A 313 -2.57 2.27 -14.84
N ASN A 314 -1.52 2.91 -14.31
CA ASN A 314 -0.20 2.32 -14.17
C ASN A 314 -0.01 1.76 -12.74
N SER A 315 -0.29 0.47 -12.55
CA SER A 315 -0.13 -0.19 -11.26
C SER A 315 1.31 -0.13 -10.72
N ARG A 316 2.32 -0.04 -11.60
CA ARG A 316 3.73 0.05 -11.20
C ARG A 316 4.09 1.36 -10.52
N SER A 317 3.35 2.44 -10.79
CA SER A 317 3.55 3.72 -10.10
C SER A 317 3.10 3.68 -8.64
N VAL A 318 2.28 2.69 -8.27
CA VAL A 318 1.72 2.51 -6.93
C VAL A 318 2.46 1.43 -6.15
N MET A 319 2.68 0.28 -6.78
CA MET A 319 3.36 -0.85 -6.17
C MET A 319 4.21 -1.61 -7.18
N ALA A 320 5.38 -2.04 -6.77
CA ALA A 320 6.24 -2.88 -7.60
C ALA A 320 5.56 -4.24 -7.82
N GLY A 321 5.28 -4.54 -9.09
CA GLY A 321 4.80 -5.85 -9.49
C GLY A 321 5.94 -6.85 -9.67
N CYS A 322 5.64 -8.12 -9.60
CA CYS A 322 6.56 -9.19 -9.95
C CYS A 322 6.61 -9.35 -11.49
N ASN A 323 7.75 -9.06 -12.10
CA ASN A 323 7.93 -9.07 -13.55
C ASN A 323 8.77 -10.23 -14.08
N SER A 324 9.41 -10.99 -13.19
CA SER A 324 10.27 -12.11 -13.57
C SER A 324 10.03 -13.31 -12.67
N TYR A 325 10.36 -14.47 -13.17
CA TYR A 325 10.20 -15.74 -12.45
C TYR A 325 10.92 -15.72 -11.07
N SER A 326 12.14 -15.18 -11.02
CA SER A 326 12.89 -15.07 -9.77
C SER A 326 12.28 -14.07 -8.76
N MET A 327 11.61 -13.02 -9.24
CA MET A 327 10.90 -12.08 -8.38
C MET A 327 9.56 -12.65 -7.90
N GLN A 328 8.94 -13.54 -8.66
CA GLN A 328 7.72 -14.21 -8.25
C GLN A 328 7.94 -15.08 -7.01
N GLU A 329 9.05 -15.84 -6.97
CA GLU A 329 9.39 -16.61 -5.77
C GLU A 329 9.62 -15.74 -4.54
N MET A 330 10.18 -14.53 -4.70
CA MET A 330 10.37 -13.59 -3.60
C MET A 330 9.08 -12.88 -3.18
N ALA A 331 8.18 -12.59 -4.13
CA ALA A 331 6.88 -11.99 -3.84
C ALA A 331 5.99 -12.96 -3.06
N ASP A 332 5.97 -14.22 -3.45
CA ASP A 332 5.19 -15.27 -2.78
C ASP A 332 5.64 -15.52 -1.33
N ARG A 333 6.90 -15.24 -1.02
CA ARG A 333 7.44 -15.31 0.34
C ARG A 333 7.14 -14.09 1.20
N LYS A 334 6.81 -12.94 0.59
CA LYS A 334 6.55 -11.67 1.28
C LYS A 334 5.06 -11.33 1.41
N SER A 335 4.19 -12.04 0.71
CA SER A 335 2.73 -11.87 0.78
C SER A 335 2.10 -12.68 1.93
N VAL A 336 2.84 -12.84 3.02
CA VAL A 336 2.36 -13.47 4.25
C VAL A 336 1.87 -12.40 5.20
#